data_28af29f288d5dc797755135a3b16569c
#
_entry.id   28af29f288d5dc797755135a3b16569c
#
_cell.length_a   1.000
_cell.length_b   1.000
_cell.length_c   1.000
_cell.angle_alpha   90.00
_cell.angle_beta   90.00
_cell.angle_gamma   90.00
#
_symmetry.space_group_name_H-M   'P 1'
#
loop_
_entity.id
_entity.type
_entity.pdbx_description
1 polymer ?
#
loop_
_entity_poly.entity_id
_entity_poly.type
_entity_poly.pdbx_seq_one_letter_code
_entity_poly.pdbx_strand_id
1 'polypeptide(L)'
;MIDYLNLEDVAVQRGEKSDLLARKLVANGCYLYLWFDNNRKHKAMMLFPGASKKEMDYEFDQGTYPLTQGSREALIKILNKGESTTEGLEILIESDDGIKGSVTYQVRLTEEDKKVCVVVNPDDVAKLPPPFDISDRTWVNVPCPARK
;
A
#
# COMPACT_ATOMS: atom_id res chain seq x y z
N MET A 1 -9.42 4.62 15.54
CA MET A 1 -8.55 3.53 15.06
C MET A 1 -9.00 3.07 13.68
N ILE A 2 -8.06 2.90 12.77
CA ILE A 2 -8.39 2.48 11.41
C ILE A 2 -8.34 0.97 11.31
N ASP A 3 -9.41 0.37 10.80
CA ASP A 3 -9.46 -1.06 10.56
C ASP A 3 -9.02 -1.33 9.11
N TYR A 4 -7.73 -1.53 8.92
CA TYR A 4 -7.19 -1.82 7.60
C TYR A 4 -7.75 -3.12 7.04
N LEU A 5 -7.95 -3.16 5.74
CA LEU A 5 -8.51 -4.31 5.06
C LEU A 5 -7.49 -4.92 4.11
N ASN A 6 -7.55 -6.23 3.95
CA ASN A 6 -6.67 -6.94 3.03
C ASN A 6 -6.98 -6.53 1.59
N LEU A 7 -5.94 -6.17 0.83
CA LEU A 7 -6.11 -5.68 -0.54
C LEU A 7 -6.84 -6.70 -1.42
N GLU A 8 -6.43 -7.97 -1.35
CA GLU A 8 -7.04 -9.01 -2.20
C GLU A 8 -8.50 -9.23 -1.86
N ASP A 9 -8.84 -9.21 -0.56
CA ASP A 9 -10.23 -9.38 -0.14
C ASP A 9 -11.11 -8.27 -0.66
N VAL A 10 -10.63 -7.02 -0.58
CA VAL A 10 -11.37 -5.87 -1.08
C VAL A 10 -11.54 -5.97 -2.59
N ALA A 11 -10.50 -6.38 -3.30
CA ALA A 11 -10.57 -6.54 -4.75
C ALA A 11 -11.63 -7.57 -5.13
N VAL A 12 -11.66 -8.71 -4.42
CA VAL A 12 -12.67 -9.74 -4.66
C VAL A 12 -14.08 -9.18 -4.42
N GLN A 13 -14.29 -8.45 -3.33
CA GLN A 13 -15.58 -7.86 -3.04
C GLN A 13 -16.02 -6.87 -4.11
N ARG A 14 -15.07 -6.15 -4.69
CA ARG A 14 -15.38 -5.17 -5.73
C ARG A 14 -15.46 -5.79 -7.11
N GLY A 15 -15.10 -7.07 -7.26
CA GLY A 15 -15.13 -7.73 -8.55
C GLY A 15 -14.04 -7.27 -9.50
N GLU A 16 -12.90 -6.87 -8.98
CA GLU A 16 -11.78 -6.41 -9.81
C GLU A 16 -10.48 -7.06 -9.35
N LYS A 17 -9.44 -6.94 -10.16
CA LYS A 17 -8.15 -7.50 -9.83
C LYS A 17 -7.42 -6.62 -8.83
N SER A 18 -6.56 -7.23 -8.00
CA SER A 18 -5.82 -6.52 -6.96
C SER A 18 -4.93 -5.42 -7.56
N ASP A 19 -4.31 -5.66 -8.70
CA ASP A 19 -3.45 -4.65 -9.32
C ASP A 19 -4.24 -3.43 -9.80
N LEU A 20 -5.46 -3.65 -10.28
CA LEU A 20 -6.32 -2.54 -10.68
C LEU A 20 -6.76 -1.72 -9.49
N LEU A 21 -7.14 -2.38 -8.39
CA LEU A 21 -7.53 -1.67 -7.18
C LEU A 21 -6.35 -0.87 -6.64
N ALA A 22 -5.18 -1.48 -6.58
CA ALA A 22 -3.98 -0.79 -6.10
C ALA A 22 -3.67 0.43 -6.97
N ARG A 23 -3.80 0.28 -8.30
CA ARG A 23 -3.53 1.37 -9.24
C ARG A 23 -4.49 2.53 -9.04
N LYS A 24 -5.77 2.23 -8.81
CA LYS A 24 -6.76 3.27 -8.55
C LYS A 24 -6.46 4.04 -7.28
N LEU A 25 -6.09 3.32 -6.23
CA LEU A 25 -5.74 3.95 -4.95
C LEU A 25 -4.54 4.88 -5.11
N VAL A 26 -3.49 4.40 -5.75
CA VAL A 26 -2.28 5.21 -5.96
C VAL A 26 -2.57 6.42 -6.83
N ALA A 27 -3.39 6.25 -7.86
CA ALA A 27 -3.76 7.36 -8.76
C ALA A 27 -4.53 8.45 -8.02
N ASN A 28 -5.21 8.09 -6.91
CA ASN A 28 -5.94 9.06 -6.09
C ASN A 28 -5.09 9.57 -4.92
N GLY A 29 -3.79 9.34 -4.94
CA GLY A 29 -2.89 9.82 -3.90
C GLY A 29 -2.95 9.05 -2.61
N CYS A 30 -3.54 7.87 -2.61
CA CYS A 30 -3.67 7.04 -1.42
C CYS A 30 -2.43 6.16 -1.25
N TYR A 31 -2.19 5.79 0.01
CA TYR A 31 -1.10 4.87 0.31
C TYR A 31 -1.56 3.43 0.24
N LEU A 32 -0.62 2.54 -0.05
CA LEU A 32 -0.76 1.11 0.20
C LEU A 32 0.09 0.80 1.42
N TYR A 33 -0.39 -0.10 2.27
CA TYR A 33 0.24 -0.38 3.54
C TYR A 33 0.59 -1.85 3.64
N LEU A 34 1.57 -2.16 4.50
CA LEU A 34 1.91 -3.53 4.83
C LEU A 34 1.61 -3.77 6.31
N TRP A 35 1.01 -4.92 6.59
CA TRP A 35 0.69 -5.34 7.95
C TRP A 35 1.70 -6.37 8.42
N PHE A 36 2.39 -6.06 9.53
CA PHE A 36 3.35 -6.95 10.15
C PHE A 36 2.74 -7.51 11.44
N ASP A 37 2.75 -8.82 11.56
CA ASP A 37 2.15 -9.51 12.69
C ASP A 37 3.12 -9.73 13.85
N ASN A 38 4.37 -9.31 13.70
CA ASN A 38 5.37 -9.42 14.76
C ASN A 38 6.41 -8.33 14.58
N ASN A 39 7.24 -8.17 15.62
CA ASN A 39 8.34 -7.21 15.55
C ASN A 39 9.40 -7.67 14.56
N ARG A 40 10.02 -6.73 13.88
CA ARG A 40 11.04 -7.00 12.87
C ARG A 40 12.26 -6.12 13.12
N LYS A 41 13.43 -6.63 12.78
CA LYS A 41 14.67 -5.87 12.87
C LYS A 41 15.33 -5.86 11.49
N HIS A 42 15.55 -4.67 10.97
CA HIS A 42 16.09 -4.47 9.64
C HIS A 42 17.07 -3.33 9.60
N LYS A 43 17.80 -3.23 8.51
CA LYS A 43 18.58 -2.04 8.22
C LYS A 43 17.63 -0.93 7.81
N ALA A 44 17.80 0.24 8.39
CA ALA A 44 16.95 1.39 8.14
C ALA A 44 17.80 2.61 7.88
N MET A 45 17.24 3.55 7.12
CA MET A 45 17.87 4.82 6.82
C MET A 45 17.04 5.92 7.43
N MET A 46 17.66 6.78 8.23
CA MET A 46 16.96 7.91 8.83
C MET A 46 16.82 9.02 7.80
N LEU A 47 15.59 9.43 7.51
CA LEU A 47 15.34 10.47 6.52
C LEU A 47 15.21 11.85 7.14
N PHE A 48 14.55 11.95 8.27
CA PHE A 48 14.33 13.21 8.98
C PHE A 48 14.45 13.03 10.48
N PRO A 49 14.96 14.05 11.16
CA PRO A 49 15.38 15.36 10.67
C PRO A 49 16.80 15.40 10.12
N GLY A 50 17.48 14.36 9.95
CA GLY A 50 18.86 14.38 9.57
C GLY A 50 19.09 13.97 8.13
N ALA A 51 20.20 14.40 7.59
CA ALA A 51 20.61 14.02 6.25
C ALA A 51 21.54 12.81 6.25
N SER A 52 21.49 12.02 7.32
CA SER A 52 22.37 10.86 7.41
C SER A 52 21.87 9.77 6.48
N LYS A 53 22.65 9.45 5.47
CA LYS A 53 22.37 8.32 4.60
C LYS A 53 22.96 7.03 5.13
N LYS A 54 23.29 7.03 6.42
CA LYS A 54 23.93 5.90 7.05
C LYS A 54 22.88 4.89 7.47
N GLU A 55 23.07 3.66 7.07
CA GLU A 55 22.22 2.56 7.50
C GLU A 55 22.48 2.23 8.96
N MET A 56 21.40 1.88 9.67
CA MET A 56 21.49 1.51 11.07
C MET A 56 20.55 0.33 11.30
N ASP A 57 20.85 -0.43 12.35
CA ASP A 57 19.93 -1.47 12.78
C ASP A 57 18.73 -0.80 13.44
N TYR A 58 17.55 -1.21 13.05
CA TYR A 58 16.33 -0.63 13.57
C TYR A 58 15.29 -1.73 13.78
N GLU A 59 14.68 -1.71 14.94
CA GLU A 59 13.62 -2.65 15.28
C GLU A 59 12.29 -1.91 15.30
N PHE A 60 11.30 -2.43 14.59
CA PHE A 60 9.97 -1.85 14.60
C PHE A 60 8.95 -2.88 15.06
N ASP A 61 7.90 -2.38 15.70
CA ASP A 61 6.87 -3.21 16.30
C ASP A 61 5.91 -3.76 15.24
N GLN A 62 5.16 -4.78 15.61
CA GLN A 62 4.04 -5.22 14.80
C GLN A 62 3.12 -4.03 14.52
N GLY A 63 2.51 -4.01 13.34
CA GLY A 63 1.64 -2.90 12.97
C GLY A 63 1.56 -2.71 11.48
N THR A 64 0.95 -1.60 11.10
CA THR A 64 0.72 -1.25 9.70
C THR A 64 1.57 -0.06 9.32
N TYR A 65 2.30 -0.19 8.23
CA TYR A 65 3.23 0.85 7.78
C TYR A 65 3.03 1.13 6.29
N PRO A 66 3.08 2.42 5.88
CA PRO A 66 2.88 2.77 4.48
C PRO A 66 4.09 2.44 3.63
N LEU A 67 3.85 2.07 2.37
CA LEU A 67 4.90 1.90 1.39
C LEU A 67 5.35 3.25 0.85
N THR A 68 6.62 3.36 0.48
CA THR A 68 7.11 4.53 -0.24
C THR A 68 6.43 4.62 -1.61
N GLN A 69 6.49 5.78 -2.23
CA GLN A 69 5.87 5.98 -3.54
C GLN A 69 6.43 5.01 -4.58
N GLY A 70 7.75 4.87 -4.64
CA GLY A 70 8.37 3.96 -5.59
C GLY A 70 7.98 2.51 -5.34
N SER A 71 7.80 2.13 -4.08
CA SER A 71 7.42 0.77 -3.73
C SER A 71 5.95 0.49 -4.03
N ARG A 72 5.09 1.50 -3.93
CA ARG A 72 3.70 1.33 -4.35
C ARG A 72 3.63 0.98 -5.84
N GLU A 73 4.39 1.69 -6.66
CA GLU A 73 4.43 1.42 -8.10
C GLU A 73 5.04 0.07 -8.40
N ALA A 74 6.10 -0.31 -7.66
CA ALA A 74 6.72 -1.61 -7.82
C ALA A 74 5.74 -2.73 -7.47
N LEU A 75 4.97 -2.55 -6.40
CA LEU A 75 3.98 -3.55 -5.99
C LEU A 75 2.90 -3.74 -7.06
N ILE A 76 2.44 -2.65 -7.68
CA ILE A 76 1.46 -2.75 -8.76
C ILE A 76 1.99 -3.61 -9.89
N LYS A 77 3.26 -3.42 -10.26
CA LYS A 77 3.87 -4.23 -11.32
C LYS A 77 3.99 -5.70 -10.91
N ILE A 78 4.32 -5.95 -9.65
CA ILE A 78 4.40 -7.32 -9.12
C ILE A 78 3.03 -7.99 -9.21
N LEU A 79 1.99 -7.30 -8.76
CA LEU A 79 0.63 -7.84 -8.80
C LEU A 79 0.15 -8.07 -10.22
N ASN A 80 0.51 -7.18 -11.12
CA ASN A 80 0.12 -7.30 -12.53
C ASN A 80 0.70 -8.55 -13.18
N LYS A 81 1.83 -9.04 -12.68
CA LYS A 81 2.45 -10.28 -13.16
C LYS A 81 1.86 -11.52 -12.51
N GLY A 82 0.88 -11.36 -11.62
CA GLY A 82 0.31 -12.47 -10.88
C GLY A 82 1.11 -12.92 -9.69
N GLU A 83 2.09 -12.11 -9.28
CA GLU A 83 2.91 -12.38 -8.11
C GLU A 83 2.41 -11.60 -6.92
N SER A 84 2.90 -11.93 -5.73
CA SER A 84 2.47 -11.24 -4.52
C SER A 84 3.61 -11.05 -3.52
N THR A 85 4.85 -11.09 -3.98
CA THR A 85 6.01 -10.92 -3.10
C THR A 85 6.14 -9.48 -2.64
N THR A 86 6.54 -9.30 -1.38
CA THR A 86 6.83 -7.97 -0.83
C THR A 86 8.32 -7.76 -0.59
N GLU A 87 9.14 -8.73 -0.97
CA GLU A 87 10.59 -8.61 -0.84
C GLU A 87 11.11 -7.44 -1.67
N GLY A 88 12.00 -6.63 -1.07
CA GLY A 88 12.60 -5.51 -1.77
C GLY A 88 11.80 -4.23 -1.72
N LEU A 89 10.56 -4.27 -1.27
CA LEU A 89 9.75 -3.07 -1.11
C LEU A 89 10.24 -2.28 0.11
N GLU A 90 9.88 -1.01 0.16
CA GLU A 90 10.33 -0.11 1.22
C GLU A 90 9.13 0.50 1.93
N ILE A 91 9.22 0.55 3.26
CA ILE A 91 8.19 1.16 4.09
C ILE A 91 8.75 2.39 4.81
N LEU A 92 7.85 3.26 5.22
CA LEU A 92 8.17 4.43 6.02
C LEU A 92 7.66 4.23 7.43
N ILE A 93 8.49 4.56 8.41
CA ILE A 93 8.13 4.46 9.82
C ILE A 93 8.38 5.80 10.47
N GLU A 94 7.34 6.38 11.06
CA GLU A 94 7.48 7.60 11.84
C GLU A 94 7.58 7.27 13.31
N SER A 95 8.57 7.86 13.97
CA SER A 95 8.80 7.64 15.39
C SER A 95 9.06 8.99 16.04
N ASP A 96 8.56 9.16 17.26
CA ASP A 96 8.81 10.36 18.05
C ASP A 96 9.92 10.05 19.02
N ASP A 97 11.07 10.73 18.89
CA ASP A 97 12.18 10.49 19.81
C ASP A 97 12.14 11.40 21.05
N GLY A 98 11.09 12.22 21.14
CA GLY A 98 10.87 13.06 22.32
C GLY A 98 11.75 14.30 22.41
N ILE A 99 12.88 14.31 21.72
CA ILE A 99 13.84 15.42 21.76
C ILE A 99 13.82 16.18 20.45
N LYS A 100 13.91 15.45 19.35
CA LYS A 100 13.96 16.02 18.00
C LYS A 100 12.59 16.07 17.33
N GLY A 101 11.56 15.54 18.00
CA GLY A 101 10.24 15.42 17.43
C GLY A 101 10.11 14.18 16.57
N SER A 102 9.40 14.29 15.46
CA SER A 102 9.16 13.15 14.60
C SER A 102 10.38 12.80 13.75
N VAL A 103 10.73 11.54 13.74
CA VAL A 103 11.83 11.01 12.94
C VAL A 103 11.26 9.97 11.98
N THR A 104 11.64 10.05 10.71
CA THR A 104 11.15 9.13 9.70
C THR A 104 12.27 8.19 9.28
N TYR A 105 11.99 6.90 9.31
CA TYR A 105 12.92 5.86 8.87
C TYR A 105 12.38 5.20 7.61
N GLN A 106 13.28 4.88 6.68
CA GLN A 106 12.95 4.10 5.50
C GLN A 106 13.58 2.72 5.65
N VAL A 107 12.74 1.69 5.58
CA VAL A 107 13.19 0.30 5.79
C VAL A 107 12.95 -0.48 4.51
N ARG A 108 13.99 -1.17 4.04
CA ARG A 108 13.88 -2.04 2.87
C ARG A 108 13.61 -3.46 3.35
N LEU A 109 12.58 -4.08 2.80
CA LEU A 109 12.20 -5.43 3.19
C LEU A 109 13.14 -6.46 2.57
N THR A 110 13.34 -7.55 3.29
CA THR A 110 14.25 -8.62 2.90
C THR A 110 13.44 -9.86 2.51
N GLU A 111 14.15 -10.96 2.23
CA GLU A 111 13.51 -12.23 1.89
C GLU A 111 12.59 -12.71 3.00
N GLU A 112 12.88 -12.38 4.25
CA GLU A 112 12.02 -12.76 5.38
C GLU A 112 10.62 -12.17 5.26
N ASP A 113 10.48 -11.08 4.51
CA ASP A 113 9.24 -10.32 4.40
C ASP A 113 8.53 -10.55 3.07
N LYS A 114 8.87 -11.61 2.36
CA LYS A 114 8.34 -11.82 1.01
C LYS A 114 6.86 -12.08 0.93
N LYS A 115 6.22 -12.35 2.07
CA LYS A 115 4.78 -12.64 2.11
C LYS A 115 4.05 -11.79 3.13
N VAL A 116 4.48 -10.57 3.31
CA VAL A 116 3.79 -9.65 4.21
C VAL A 116 2.48 -9.21 3.57
N CYS A 117 1.45 -9.13 4.39
CA CYS A 117 0.10 -8.81 3.91
C CYS A 117 -0.02 -7.36 3.48
N VAL A 118 -0.56 -7.14 2.28
CA VAL A 118 -0.84 -5.79 1.78
C VAL A 118 -2.24 -5.40 2.22
N VAL A 119 -2.36 -4.25 2.87
CA VAL A 119 -3.65 -3.77 3.38
C VAL A 119 -3.91 -2.34 2.91
N VAL A 120 -5.18 -1.96 2.95
CA VAL A 120 -5.63 -0.66 2.48
C VAL A 120 -6.53 -0.01 3.53
N ASN A 121 -6.61 1.31 3.48
CA ASN A 121 -7.49 2.06 4.35
C ASN A 121 -8.91 2.01 3.76
N PRO A 122 -9.91 1.53 4.52
CA PRO A 122 -11.27 1.44 3.99
C PRO A 122 -11.86 2.79 3.60
N ASP A 123 -11.44 3.88 4.25
CA ASP A 123 -11.92 5.21 3.87
C ASP A 123 -11.45 5.60 2.48
N ASP A 124 -10.24 5.18 2.12
CA ASP A 124 -9.70 5.43 0.78
C ASP A 124 -10.48 4.64 -0.28
N VAL A 125 -10.81 3.39 0.04
CA VAL A 125 -11.58 2.54 -0.86
C VAL A 125 -12.97 3.11 -1.07
N ALA A 126 -13.58 3.64 -0.01
CA ALA A 126 -14.93 4.18 -0.09
C ALA A 126 -15.03 5.40 -1.01
N LYS A 127 -13.91 6.08 -1.26
CA LYS A 127 -13.87 7.24 -2.14
C LYS A 127 -13.71 6.86 -3.61
N LEU A 128 -13.42 5.61 -3.90
CA LEU A 128 -13.25 5.17 -5.28
C LEU A 128 -14.59 4.94 -5.94
N PRO A 129 -14.68 5.20 -7.26
CA PRO A 129 -15.89 4.86 -7.99
C PRO A 129 -16.06 3.35 -8.06
N PRO A 130 -17.27 2.85 -8.35
CA PRO A 130 -17.49 1.41 -8.51
C PRO A 130 -16.55 0.85 -9.59
N PRO A 131 -16.14 -0.42 -9.47
CA PRO A 131 -15.21 -1.01 -10.43
C PRO A 131 -15.76 -1.09 -11.85
N PHE A 132 -17.07 -1.19 -11.96
CA PHE A 132 -17.74 -1.15 -13.26
C PHE A 132 -18.37 0.20 -13.40
N ASP A 133 -17.79 1.02 -14.21
CA ASP A 133 -18.43 2.24 -14.60
C ASP A 133 -19.43 1.84 -15.68
N ILE A 134 -20.50 1.31 -15.20
CA ILE A 134 -21.53 0.82 -16.10
C ILE A 134 -22.42 1.94 -16.49
N SER A 135 -22.02 3.02 -16.29
CA SER A 135 -22.84 4.11 -16.77
C SER A 135 -22.72 4.28 -18.24
N ASP A 136 -22.19 3.40 -17.51
CA ASP A 136 -22.00 3.22 -17.94
C ASP A 136 -22.44 2.71 -18.34
N ARG A 137 -22.67 2.63 -18.14
CA ARG A 137 -22.90 1.85 -18.55
C ARG A 137 -23.87 1.88 -18.74
N THR A 138 -23.97 2.31 -18.55
CA THR A 138 -24.34 2.17 -19.02
C THR A 138 -24.65 2.00 -19.63
N TRP A 139 -24.72 2.06 -19.48
CA TRP A 139 -24.62 1.77 -20.33
C TRP A 139 -25.12 1.55 -20.63
N VAL A 140 -25.40 1.65 -20.30
CA VAL A 140 -25.51 1.40 -20.92
C VAL A 140 -26.04 1.53 -21.13
N ASN A 141 -26.36 1.73 -20.91
CA ASN A 141 -26.55 1.83 -21.56
C ASN A 141 -26.76 1.84 -22.05
N VAL A 142 -27.15 1.94 -21.93
CA VAL A 142 -27.00 1.84 -22.81
C VAL A 142 -27.18 1.98 -23.26
N PRO A 143 -27.78 2.17 -23.39
CA PRO A 143 -27.74 2.16 -24.15
C PRO A 143 -27.68 2.12 -24.61
N CYS A 144 -27.97 2.14 -24.34
CA CYS A 144 -27.64 1.96 -25.07
C CYS A 144 -27.73 2.01 -25.45
N PRO A 145 -28.29 2.05 -25.63
CA PRO A 145 -28.17 1.98 -26.28
C PRO A 145 -28.20 2.10 -26.62
N ALA A 146 -28.79 2.01 -26.34
CA ALA A 146 -28.50 1.92 -26.88
C ALA A 146 -28.46 1.92 -27.15
N ARG A 147 -28.86 2.40 -27.20
CA ARG A 147 -28.48 2.23 -27.71
C ARG A 147 -28.34 2.33 -28.09
N LYS A 148 -28.72 1.99 -27.64
CA LYS A 148 -28.47 1.97 -28.13
C LYS A 148 -28.22 2.03 -28.43
#